data_50e93f0eea0436ea9a8eee30fdf7c14d
#
_entry.id   50e93f0eea0436ea9a8eee30fdf7c14d
#
_cell.length_a   1.000
_cell.length_b   1.000
_cell.length_c   1.000
_cell.angle_alpha   90.00
_cell.angle_beta   90.00
_cell.angle_gamma   90.00
#
_symmetry.space_group_name_H-M   'P 1'
#
loop_
_entity.id
_entity.type
_entity.pdbx_description
1 polymer ?
#
loop_
_entity_poly.entity_id
_entity_poly.type
_entity_poly.pdbx_seq_one_letter_code
_entity_poly.pdbx_strand_id
1 'polypeptide(L)'
;SNPTQNGSKLGANLNSGYSAGYSGTVFEPIDEFKGDIARIYFYFITRYENQVSNWGSFAMFDGSSDQVLQTTFLSILLEWHSNDSVSQKEIDRNNNIYYNHQNNRNPFVDHPEYVSMIWNPVTDTEAPTAATNLIASNPTTNSIDLSWTAGTDNIAVTSYDIYVDGTNTVSTSNTSI
;
A
#
# COMPACT_ATOMS: atom_id res chain seq x y z
N SER A 1 -28.92 -14.78 -2.00
CA SER A 1 -27.63 -15.49 -2.15
C SER A 1 -27.73 -16.91 -1.60
N ASN A 2 -27.16 -17.87 -2.30
CA ASN A 2 -27.08 -19.23 -1.82
C ASN A 2 -25.81 -19.39 -0.97
N PRO A 3 -25.90 -19.76 0.32
CA PRO A 3 -24.73 -20.04 1.13
C PRO A 3 -24.03 -21.31 0.64
N THR A 4 -22.70 -21.32 0.70
CA THR A 4 -21.89 -22.51 0.48
C THR A 4 -21.74 -23.29 1.80
N GLN A 5 -21.11 -24.48 1.76
CA GLN A 5 -20.89 -25.30 2.96
C GLN A 5 -20.05 -24.60 4.03
N ASN A 6 -19.14 -23.68 3.63
CA ASN A 6 -18.27 -22.94 4.55
C ASN A 6 -18.82 -21.54 4.93
N GLY A 7 -20.05 -21.20 4.51
CA GLY A 7 -20.68 -19.90 4.80
C GLY A 7 -20.43 -18.81 3.75
N SER A 8 -19.54 -19.02 2.77
CA SER A 8 -19.40 -18.11 1.63
C SER A 8 -20.70 -18.01 0.84
N LYS A 9 -20.92 -16.89 0.14
CA LYS A 9 -22.17 -16.60 -0.57
C LYS A 9 -21.91 -16.40 -2.05
N LEU A 10 -22.81 -16.91 -2.89
CA LEU A 10 -22.86 -16.66 -4.33
C LEU A 10 -24.27 -16.23 -4.71
N GLY A 11 -24.43 -15.11 -5.40
CA GLY A 11 -25.74 -14.63 -5.81
C GLY A 11 -25.72 -13.23 -6.36
N ALA A 12 -26.92 -12.68 -6.58
CA ALA A 12 -27.06 -11.31 -7.05
C ALA A 12 -26.49 -10.31 -6.02
N ASN A 13 -25.78 -9.31 -6.51
CA ASN A 13 -25.31 -8.22 -5.69
C ASN A 13 -26.50 -7.48 -5.04
N LEU A 14 -26.34 -7.06 -3.77
CA LEU A 14 -27.36 -6.26 -3.06
C LEU A 14 -27.40 -4.81 -3.55
N ASN A 15 -26.44 -4.40 -4.38
CA ASN A 15 -26.34 -3.04 -4.94
C ASN A 15 -26.31 -1.95 -3.85
N SER A 16 -25.50 -2.16 -2.82
CA SER A 16 -25.38 -1.27 -1.68
C SER A 16 -23.91 -1.12 -1.25
N GLY A 17 -23.60 -0.07 -0.50
CA GLY A 17 -22.25 0.21 -0.05
C GLY A 17 -21.29 0.39 -1.23
N TYR A 18 -20.11 -0.19 -1.15
CA TYR A 18 -19.12 -0.13 -2.23
C TYR A 18 -19.56 -0.82 -3.52
N SER A 19 -20.51 -1.73 -3.45
CA SER A 19 -21.02 -2.43 -4.62
C SER A 19 -22.18 -1.72 -5.33
N ALA A 20 -22.55 -0.50 -4.90
CA ALA A 20 -23.60 0.29 -5.52
C ALA A 20 -23.30 0.54 -7.01
N GLY A 21 -24.31 0.31 -7.87
CA GLY A 21 -24.16 0.44 -9.32
C GLY A 21 -23.78 -0.86 -10.04
N TYR A 22 -23.41 -1.92 -9.34
CA TYR A 22 -23.14 -3.23 -9.94
C TYR A 22 -24.33 -4.19 -9.75
N SER A 23 -24.86 -4.75 -10.84
CA SER A 23 -26.06 -5.61 -10.85
C SER A 23 -25.78 -7.09 -11.15
N GLY A 24 -24.51 -7.46 -11.32
CA GLY A 24 -24.10 -8.83 -11.66
C GLY A 24 -24.14 -9.80 -10.47
N THR A 25 -23.80 -11.04 -10.78
CA THR A 25 -23.57 -12.07 -9.77
C THR A 25 -22.22 -11.83 -9.10
N VAL A 26 -22.20 -11.92 -7.77
CA VAL A 26 -21.00 -11.75 -6.94
C VAL A 26 -20.77 -12.97 -6.06
N PHE A 27 -19.52 -13.22 -5.75
CA PHE A 27 -19.09 -14.16 -4.73
C PHE A 27 -18.54 -13.39 -3.54
N GLU A 28 -19.03 -13.69 -2.35
CA GLU A 28 -18.56 -13.15 -1.09
C GLU A 28 -17.96 -14.28 -0.25
N PRO A 29 -16.64 -14.31 -0.02
CA PRO A 29 -16.01 -15.26 0.88
C PRO A 29 -16.44 -15.00 2.32
N ILE A 30 -16.20 -15.96 3.21
CA ILE A 30 -16.31 -15.76 4.65
C ILE A 30 -15.25 -14.74 5.10
N ASP A 31 -15.50 -14.09 6.24
CA ASP A 31 -14.67 -12.98 6.70
C ASP A 31 -13.19 -13.37 6.87
N GLU A 32 -12.93 -14.60 7.34
CA GLU A 32 -11.58 -15.16 7.55
C GLU A 32 -10.72 -15.31 6.27
N PHE A 33 -11.32 -15.16 5.09
CA PHE A 33 -10.63 -15.29 3.80
C PHE A 33 -10.74 -14.04 2.93
N LYS A 34 -11.37 -12.99 3.41
CA LYS A 34 -11.54 -11.77 2.62
C LYS A 34 -10.21 -11.11 2.31
N GLY A 35 -9.35 -10.96 3.33
CA GLY A 35 -8.02 -10.43 3.17
C GLY A 35 -7.11 -11.32 2.32
N ASP A 36 -7.17 -12.63 2.53
CA ASP A 36 -6.45 -13.60 1.69
C ASP A 36 -6.75 -13.41 0.20
N ILE A 37 -8.05 -13.32 -0.12
CA ILE A 37 -8.52 -13.13 -1.51
C ILE A 37 -8.11 -11.76 -2.05
N ALA A 38 -8.24 -10.70 -1.25
CA ALA A 38 -7.80 -9.36 -1.66
C ALA A 38 -6.31 -9.35 -2.02
N ARG A 39 -5.46 -9.90 -1.17
CA ARG A 39 -4.00 -9.98 -1.41
C ARG A 39 -3.65 -10.86 -2.62
N ILE A 40 -4.46 -11.87 -2.94
CA ILE A 40 -4.29 -12.66 -4.18
C ILE A 40 -4.63 -11.81 -5.40
N TYR A 41 -5.69 -11.01 -5.37
CA TYR A 41 -6.04 -10.12 -6.49
C TYR A 41 -4.97 -9.03 -6.70
N PHE A 42 -4.49 -8.39 -5.64
CA PHE A 42 -3.40 -7.41 -5.74
C PHE A 42 -2.13 -8.04 -6.33
N TYR A 43 -1.76 -9.24 -5.87
CA TYR A 43 -0.63 -9.98 -6.45
C TYR A 43 -0.84 -10.30 -7.93
N PHE A 44 -2.00 -10.80 -8.30
CA PHE A 44 -2.34 -11.14 -9.67
C PHE A 44 -2.21 -9.92 -10.59
N ILE A 45 -2.75 -8.79 -10.20
CA ILE A 45 -2.70 -7.54 -10.97
C ILE A 45 -1.25 -7.08 -11.13
N THR A 46 -0.48 -7.04 -10.05
CA THR A 46 0.94 -6.67 -10.11
C THR A 46 1.76 -7.62 -10.98
N ARG A 47 1.50 -8.92 -10.87
CA ARG A 47 2.25 -9.94 -11.65
C ARG A 47 1.98 -9.85 -13.14
N TYR A 48 0.79 -9.44 -13.53
CA TYR A 48 0.33 -9.39 -14.91
C TYR A 48 0.02 -7.96 -15.39
N GLU A 49 0.64 -6.94 -14.81
CA GLU A 49 0.38 -5.52 -15.14
C GLU A 49 0.46 -5.24 -16.64
N ASN A 50 1.39 -5.87 -17.36
CA ASN A 50 1.54 -5.73 -18.81
C ASN A 50 0.40 -6.38 -19.63
N GLN A 51 -0.51 -7.12 -18.99
CA GLN A 51 -1.60 -7.84 -19.64
C GLN A 51 -2.98 -7.36 -19.21
N VAL A 52 -3.11 -6.79 -18.01
CA VAL A 52 -4.42 -6.46 -17.42
C VAL A 52 -5.22 -5.44 -18.25
N SER A 53 -4.56 -4.53 -18.96
CA SER A 53 -5.23 -3.59 -19.86
C SER A 53 -6.00 -4.28 -21.01
N ASN A 54 -5.61 -5.51 -21.37
CA ASN A 54 -6.32 -6.33 -22.36
C ASN A 54 -7.58 -6.97 -21.82
N TRP A 55 -7.82 -6.92 -20.50
CA TRP A 55 -8.92 -7.58 -19.81
C TRP A 55 -10.05 -6.63 -19.39
N GLY A 56 -10.12 -5.44 -19.98
CA GLY A 56 -11.13 -4.43 -19.68
C GLY A 56 -12.59 -4.86 -19.91
N SER A 57 -12.83 -6.05 -20.49
CA SER A 57 -14.17 -6.65 -20.58
C SER A 57 -14.67 -7.26 -19.27
N PHE A 58 -13.78 -7.50 -18.30
CA PHE A 58 -14.17 -7.99 -16.97
C PHE A 58 -14.59 -6.80 -16.09
N ALA A 59 -15.70 -6.95 -15.39
CA ALA A 59 -16.33 -5.88 -14.61
C ALA A 59 -15.43 -5.28 -13.50
N MET A 60 -14.41 -6.00 -13.06
CA MET A 60 -13.50 -5.53 -12.03
C MET A 60 -12.38 -4.63 -12.55
N PHE A 61 -12.13 -4.61 -13.88
CA PHE A 61 -11.06 -3.82 -14.49
C PHE A 61 -11.62 -2.57 -15.19
N ASP A 62 -10.87 -1.48 -15.13
CA ASP A 62 -11.23 -0.22 -15.79
C ASP A 62 -10.66 -0.08 -17.20
N GLY A 63 -9.82 -1.04 -17.64
CA GLY A 63 -9.16 -1.05 -18.95
C GLY A 63 -7.88 -0.21 -19.01
N SER A 64 -7.46 0.40 -17.90
CA SER A 64 -6.18 1.11 -17.80
C SER A 64 -5.00 0.15 -17.61
N SER A 65 -3.79 0.68 -17.69
CA SER A 65 -2.54 -0.03 -17.37
C SER A 65 -1.96 0.38 -16.03
N ASP A 66 -2.62 1.33 -15.32
CA ASP A 66 -2.19 1.82 -14.02
C ASP A 66 -3.35 1.69 -13.03
N GLN A 67 -3.09 1.06 -11.89
CA GLN A 67 -4.05 0.71 -10.84
C GLN A 67 -5.25 -0.17 -11.26
N VAL A 68 -5.57 -0.25 -12.50
CA VAL A 68 -6.42 -1.15 -13.30
C VAL A 68 -7.77 -1.60 -12.73
N LEU A 69 -8.06 -1.38 -11.47
CA LEU A 69 -9.30 -1.79 -10.80
C LEU A 69 -10.37 -0.70 -10.89
N GLN A 70 -11.59 -1.10 -11.24
CA GLN A 70 -12.75 -0.23 -11.04
C GLN A 70 -12.85 0.18 -9.57
N THR A 71 -13.15 1.47 -9.32
CA THR A 71 -13.18 2.06 -7.97
C THR A 71 -14.01 1.24 -6.97
N THR A 72 -15.16 0.71 -7.41
CA THR A 72 -16.03 -0.14 -6.59
C THR A 72 -15.31 -1.40 -6.11
N PHE A 73 -14.64 -2.11 -7.02
CA PHE A 73 -13.90 -3.33 -6.66
C PHE A 73 -12.66 -3.03 -5.82
N LEU A 74 -11.94 -1.96 -6.16
CA LEU A 74 -10.79 -1.53 -5.37
C LEU A 74 -11.19 -1.24 -3.93
N SER A 75 -12.26 -0.48 -3.71
CA SER A 75 -12.75 -0.15 -2.36
C SER A 75 -13.11 -1.39 -1.55
N ILE A 76 -13.75 -2.39 -2.18
CA ILE A 76 -14.07 -3.67 -1.54
C ILE A 76 -12.80 -4.44 -1.16
N LEU A 77 -11.83 -4.53 -2.07
CA LEU A 77 -10.58 -5.26 -1.81
C LEU A 77 -9.72 -4.59 -0.74
N LEU A 78 -9.69 -3.26 -0.71
CA LEU A 78 -9.00 -2.50 0.34
C LEU A 78 -9.67 -2.71 1.71
N GLU A 79 -11.00 -2.68 1.78
CA GLU A 79 -11.75 -2.99 3.00
C GLU A 79 -11.48 -4.42 3.48
N TRP A 80 -11.53 -5.40 2.59
CA TRP A 80 -11.24 -6.78 2.92
C TRP A 80 -9.81 -6.96 3.43
N HIS A 81 -8.84 -6.35 2.77
CA HIS A 81 -7.44 -6.36 3.18
C HIS A 81 -7.24 -5.76 4.57
N SER A 82 -7.91 -4.64 4.86
CA SER A 82 -7.81 -3.93 6.15
C SER A 82 -8.44 -4.71 7.31
N ASN A 83 -9.57 -5.39 7.04
CA ASN A 83 -10.35 -6.06 8.08
C ASN A 83 -9.89 -7.50 8.38
N ASP A 84 -9.11 -8.11 7.48
CA ASP A 84 -8.60 -9.47 7.63
C ASP A 84 -7.07 -9.47 7.44
N SER A 85 -6.36 -9.36 8.57
CA SER A 85 -4.90 -9.33 8.62
C SER A 85 -4.29 -10.65 8.18
N VAL A 86 -3.02 -10.60 7.73
CA VAL A 86 -2.28 -11.80 7.31
C VAL A 86 -2.24 -12.84 8.44
N SER A 87 -2.78 -14.01 8.16
CA SER A 87 -2.81 -15.13 9.10
C SER A 87 -1.60 -16.04 8.96
N GLN A 88 -1.29 -16.85 10.00
CA GLN A 88 -0.23 -17.85 9.93
C GLN A 88 -0.48 -18.87 8.79
N LYS A 89 -1.74 -19.25 8.56
CA LYS A 89 -2.14 -20.14 7.47
C LYS A 89 -1.80 -19.55 6.09
N GLU A 90 -1.96 -18.25 5.92
CA GLU A 90 -1.61 -17.56 4.68
C GLU A 90 -0.09 -17.51 4.48
N ILE A 91 0.68 -17.24 5.53
CA ILE A 91 2.15 -17.31 5.52
C ILE A 91 2.62 -18.72 5.14
N ASP A 92 2.06 -19.75 5.76
CA ASP A 92 2.41 -21.13 5.48
C ASP A 92 2.09 -21.52 4.03
N ARG A 93 0.95 -21.07 3.50
CA ARG A 93 0.59 -21.24 2.09
C ARG A 93 1.58 -20.53 1.17
N ASN A 94 1.95 -19.29 1.46
CA ASN A 94 2.92 -18.51 0.69
C ASN A 94 4.29 -19.19 0.67
N ASN A 95 4.74 -19.70 1.82
CA ASN A 95 5.97 -20.49 1.95
C ASN A 95 5.91 -21.79 1.11
N ASN A 96 4.80 -22.54 1.22
CA ASN A 96 4.64 -23.79 0.48
C ASN A 96 4.65 -23.55 -1.03
N ILE A 97 3.99 -22.51 -1.51
CA ILE A 97 4.00 -22.12 -2.92
C ILE A 97 5.43 -21.79 -3.36
N TYR A 98 6.16 -21.02 -2.58
CA TYR A 98 7.54 -20.66 -2.90
C TYR A 98 8.47 -21.88 -2.98
N TYR A 99 8.52 -22.69 -1.92
CA TYR A 99 9.50 -23.76 -1.81
C TYR A 99 9.17 -24.99 -2.66
N ASN A 100 7.89 -25.27 -2.93
CA ASN A 100 7.47 -26.52 -3.51
C ASN A 100 6.81 -26.42 -4.88
N HIS A 101 6.50 -25.20 -5.38
CA HIS A 101 5.72 -25.08 -6.62
C HIS A 101 6.28 -24.11 -7.64
N GLN A 102 6.42 -22.81 -7.32
CA GLN A 102 6.69 -21.81 -8.35
C GLN A 102 7.83 -20.83 -8.04
N ASN A 103 8.51 -20.99 -6.93
CA ASN A 103 9.70 -20.24 -6.53
C ASN A 103 9.51 -18.69 -6.57
N ASN A 104 8.29 -18.22 -6.36
CA ASN A 104 7.97 -16.80 -6.12
C ASN A 104 6.94 -16.68 -4.99
N ARG A 105 6.94 -15.53 -4.34
CA ARG A 105 6.09 -15.23 -3.20
C ARG A 105 5.07 -14.15 -3.56
N ASN A 106 3.96 -14.14 -2.84
CA ASN A 106 3.07 -13.00 -2.85
C ASN A 106 3.65 -11.92 -1.90
N PRO A 107 4.13 -10.78 -2.43
CA PRO A 107 4.72 -9.73 -1.60
C PRO A 107 3.70 -9.08 -0.65
N PHE A 108 2.42 -9.11 -0.96
CA PHE A 108 1.37 -8.54 -0.10
C PHE A 108 1.00 -9.43 1.10
N VAL A 109 1.54 -10.65 1.16
CA VAL A 109 1.54 -11.49 2.36
C VAL A 109 2.75 -11.19 3.24
N ASP A 110 3.91 -10.98 2.62
CA ASP A 110 5.16 -10.68 3.34
C ASP A 110 5.21 -9.23 3.82
N HIS A 111 4.61 -8.31 3.06
CA HIS A 111 4.57 -6.87 3.25
C HIS A 111 3.17 -6.33 2.95
N PRO A 112 2.19 -6.57 3.84
CA PRO A 112 0.80 -6.15 3.61
C PRO A 112 0.65 -4.63 3.44
N GLU A 113 1.55 -3.84 4.01
CA GLU A 113 1.60 -2.38 3.86
C GLU A 113 1.76 -1.91 2.42
N TYR A 114 2.33 -2.72 1.53
CA TYR A 114 2.49 -2.36 0.11
C TYR A 114 1.15 -2.15 -0.60
N VAL A 115 0.07 -2.78 -0.12
CA VAL A 115 -1.27 -2.57 -0.70
C VAL A 115 -1.67 -1.11 -0.60
N SER A 116 -1.57 -0.51 0.59
CA SER A 116 -1.93 0.91 0.77
C SER A 116 -0.98 1.85 0.03
N MET A 117 0.31 1.51 -0.04
CA MET A 117 1.29 2.33 -0.75
C MET A 117 1.02 2.42 -2.26
N ILE A 118 0.42 1.38 -2.85
CA ILE A 118 0.15 1.32 -4.30
C ILE A 118 -1.27 1.81 -4.62
N TRP A 119 -2.29 1.29 -3.93
CA TRP A 119 -3.69 1.53 -4.30
C TRP A 119 -4.43 2.53 -3.41
N ASN A 120 -3.86 2.92 -2.30
CA ASN A 120 -4.39 3.96 -1.43
C ASN A 120 -3.26 4.81 -0.83
N PRO A 121 -2.39 5.39 -1.67
CA PRO A 121 -1.28 6.18 -1.17
C PRO A 121 -1.82 7.37 -0.38
N VAL A 122 -1.29 7.57 0.81
CA VAL A 122 -1.54 8.80 1.57
C VAL A 122 -0.84 9.94 0.83
N THR A 123 -1.61 10.87 0.30
CA THR A 123 -1.05 12.07 -0.32
C THR A 123 -0.64 13.03 0.79
N ASP A 124 0.65 13.34 0.84
CA ASP A 124 1.16 14.39 1.70
C ASP A 124 0.70 15.76 1.17
N THR A 125 -0.02 16.50 1.99
CA THR A 125 -0.53 17.84 1.67
C THR A 125 -0.07 18.88 2.67
N GLU A 126 0.70 18.50 3.68
CA GLU A 126 1.23 19.38 4.71
C GLU A 126 2.75 19.48 4.57
N ALA A 127 3.27 20.67 4.80
CA ALA A 127 4.72 20.85 4.87
C ALA A 127 5.20 20.56 6.31
N PRO A 128 6.39 19.94 6.48
CA PRO A 128 6.93 19.70 7.81
C PRO A 128 7.16 21.01 8.59
N THR A 129 7.07 20.92 9.91
CA THR A 129 7.50 22.01 10.77
C THR A 129 9.00 22.25 10.63
N ALA A 130 9.42 23.48 10.83
CA ALA A 130 10.86 23.80 10.82
C ALA A 130 11.61 23.01 11.90
N ALA A 131 12.84 22.62 11.59
CA ALA A 131 13.80 22.16 12.59
C ALA A 131 14.08 23.28 13.61
N THR A 132 14.34 22.90 14.85
CA THR A 132 14.58 23.85 15.95
C THR A 132 15.89 23.57 16.67
N ASN A 133 16.32 24.48 17.55
CA ASN A 133 17.51 24.28 18.40
C ASN A 133 18.77 23.95 17.60
N LEU A 134 19.00 24.63 16.49
CA LEU A 134 20.24 24.50 15.75
C LEU A 134 21.43 24.89 16.63
N ILE A 135 22.36 23.97 16.79
CA ILE A 135 23.60 24.13 17.56
C ILE A 135 24.76 23.92 16.62
N ALA A 136 25.73 24.84 16.67
CA ALA A 136 27.04 24.76 16.02
C ALA A 136 28.10 24.44 17.07
N SER A 137 28.96 23.46 16.81
CA SER A 137 30.02 23.01 17.73
C SER A 137 31.28 22.63 16.97
N ASN A 138 32.36 22.45 17.72
CA ASN A 138 33.68 22.01 17.20
C ASN A 138 34.19 22.79 15.97
N PRO A 139 34.22 24.15 16.00
CA PRO A 139 34.68 24.90 14.84
C PRO A 139 36.14 24.67 14.57
N THR A 140 36.47 24.45 13.28
CA THR A 140 37.81 24.41 12.77
C THR A 140 38.01 25.54 11.75
N THR A 141 39.18 25.61 11.08
CA THR A 141 39.37 26.55 9.99
C THR A 141 38.54 26.28 8.75
N ASN A 142 38.02 25.03 8.60
CA ASN A 142 37.39 24.59 7.36
C ASN A 142 36.04 23.84 7.60
N SER A 143 35.67 23.59 8.85
CA SER A 143 34.45 22.84 9.19
C SER A 143 33.87 23.27 10.53
N ILE A 144 32.57 22.96 10.68
CA ILE A 144 31.80 23.11 11.91
C ILE A 144 30.78 21.99 11.97
N ASP A 145 30.59 21.41 13.14
CA ASP A 145 29.56 20.40 13.35
C ASP A 145 28.24 21.09 13.65
N LEU A 146 27.16 20.61 13.03
CA LEU A 146 25.80 21.09 13.26
C LEU A 146 24.93 19.98 13.84
N SER A 147 24.06 20.35 14.75
CA SER A 147 22.98 19.46 15.26
C SER A 147 21.72 20.27 15.51
N TRP A 148 20.58 19.62 15.39
CA TRP A 148 19.27 20.27 15.57
C TRP A 148 18.22 19.29 16.08
N THR A 149 17.11 19.83 16.59
CA THR A 149 15.93 19.05 16.90
C THR A 149 15.10 18.87 15.63
N ALA A 150 14.69 17.64 15.34
CA ALA A 150 13.88 17.32 14.18
C ALA A 150 12.59 18.17 14.10
N GLY A 151 12.21 18.53 12.91
CA GLY A 151 10.84 18.96 12.63
C GLY A 151 9.87 17.77 12.76
N THR A 152 8.57 18.05 12.77
CA THR A 152 7.51 17.06 12.74
C THR A 152 6.67 17.23 11.48
N ASP A 153 6.09 16.13 11.05
CA ASP A 153 5.23 16.06 9.88
C ASP A 153 4.14 15.01 10.11
N ASN A 154 3.03 15.12 9.39
CA ASN A 154 1.92 14.17 9.47
C ASN A 154 2.23 12.83 8.78
N ILE A 155 3.24 12.78 7.91
CA ILE A 155 3.73 11.55 7.25
C ILE A 155 5.18 11.31 7.59
N ALA A 156 6.11 12.15 7.12
CA ALA A 156 7.52 12.03 7.45
C ALA A 156 8.34 13.26 7.03
N VAL A 157 9.32 13.64 7.85
CA VAL A 157 10.42 14.52 7.45
C VAL A 157 11.47 13.67 6.75
N THR A 158 11.66 13.84 5.46
CA THR A 158 12.55 13.00 4.64
C THR A 158 13.99 13.51 4.57
N SER A 159 14.19 14.83 4.64
CA SER A 159 15.50 15.45 4.59
C SER A 159 15.50 16.84 5.19
N TYR A 160 16.70 17.33 5.51
CA TYR A 160 16.99 18.69 5.90
C TYR A 160 17.98 19.31 4.90
N ASP A 161 17.69 20.49 4.44
CA ASP A 161 18.57 21.27 3.59
C ASP A 161 19.31 22.30 4.43
N ILE A 162 20.64 22.32 4.33
CA ILE A 162 21.48 23.24 5.06
C ILE A 162 21.93 24.36 4.12
N TYR A 163 21.64 25.58 4.52
CA TYR A 163 22.00 26.77 3.78
C TYR A 163 23.08 27.52 4.49
N VAL A 164 24.15 27.86 3.74
CA VAL A 164 25.21 28.78 4.17
C VAL A 164 25.14 30.03 3.30
N ASP A 165 24.98 31.18 3.92
CA ASP A 165 24.85 32.48 3.24
C ASP A 165 23.74 32.48 2.13
N GLY A 166 22.62 31.75 2.40
CA GLY A 166 21.51 31.64 1.47
C GLY A 166 21.68 30.64 0.34
N THR A 167 22.81 29.92 0.30
CA THR A 167 23.07 28.87 -0.70
C THR A 167 22.89 27.49 -0.06
N ASN A 168 22.07 26.59 -0.66
CA ASN A 168 22.00 25.19 -0.25
C ASN A 168 23.37 24.54 -0.48
N THR A 169 23.96 24.00 0.58
CA THR A 169 25.28 23.38 0.56
C THR A 169 25.23 21.88 0.68
N VAL A 170 24.26 21.34 1.41
CA VAL A 170 24.11 19.90 1.62
C VAL A 170 22.71 19.56 2.09
N SER A 171 22.22 18.36 1.69
CA SER A 171 21.01 17.75 2.18
C SER A 171 21.33 16.48 2.97
N THR A 172 20.66 16.26 4.08
CA THR A 172 20.84 15.07 4.93
C THR A 172 19.51 14.61 5.54
N SER A 173 19.36 13.31 5.75
CA SER A 173 18.24 12.74 6.51
C SER A 173 18.50 12.67 8.02
N ASN A 174 19.74 12.95 8.45
CA ASN A 174 20.12 12.98 9.86
C ASN A 174 19.82 14.34 10.49
N THR A 175 19.80 14.38 11.80
CA THR A 175 19.66 15.61 12.61
C THR A 175 21.00 16.20 13.03
N SER A 176 22.09 15.78 12.38
CA SER A 176 23.44 16.31 12.57
C SER A 176 24.31 16.08 11.35
N ILE A 177 25.34 16.87 11.22
CA ILE A 177 26.34 16.78 10.16
C ILE A 177 27.66 17.40 10.63
#